data_2870f27176bad55777cd004b60b2014c
#
_entry.id   2870f27176bad55777cd004b60b2014c
#
_cell.length_a   1.000
_cell.length_b   1.000
_cell.length_c   1.000
_cell.angle_alpha   90.00
_cell.angle_beta   90.00
_cell.angle_gamma   90.00
#
_symmetry.space_group_name_H-M   'P 1'
#
loop_
_entity.id
_entity.type
_entity.pdbx_description
1 polymer ?
#
loop_
_entity_poly.entity_id
_entity_poly.type
_entity_poly.pdbx_seq_one_letter_code
_entity_poly.pdbx_strand_id
1 'polypeptide(L)'
;MFYVSKMIFDQKIMGYINLFERLTRAKVKDCLEEGTSLVFIVQPGEVGKAIGKQGSTIKKVKLKFRKDIKIIEFNPSPEKFLLNLIYPLQSEVEVR
;
A
#
# COMPACT_ATOMS: atom_id res chain seq x y z
N MET A 1 3.95 -23.53 -0.47
CA MET A 1 2.94 -23.55 -1.04
C MET A 1 2.79 -22.80 -2.27
N PHE A 2 1.91 -23.18 -3.05
CA PHE A 2 1.73 -22.53 -4.30
C PHE A 2 1.48 -21.07 -4.16
N TYR A 3 0.91 -20.69 -3.04
CA TYR A 3 0.66 -19.31 -2.77
C TYR A 3 1.94 -18.49 -2.72
N VAL A 4 2.94 -19.03 -2.06
CA VAL A 4 4.21 -18.36 -1.96
C VAL A 4 4.89 -18.26 -3.32
N SER A 5 4.82 -19.31 -4.09
CA SER A 5 5.40 -19.30 -5.40
C SER A 5 4.77 -18.25 -6.27
N LYS A 6 3.48 -18.12 -6.15
CA LYS A 6 2.78 -17.15 -6.91
C LYS A 6 3.25 -15.76 -6.60
N MET A 7 3.46 -15.46 -5.34
CA MET A 7 3.94 -14.15 -4.96
C MET A 7 5.33 -13.88 -5.50
N ILE A 8 6.17 -14.88 -5.45
CA ILE A 8 7.54 -14.73 -5.89
C ILE A 8 7.63 -14.39 -7.37
N PHE A 9 6.78 -15.00 -8.15
CA PHE A 9 6.86 -14.82 -9.59
C PHE A 9 5.83 -13.87 -10.16
N ASP A 10 5.17 -13.12 -9.32
CA ASP A 10 4.16 -12.20 -9.80
C ASP A 10 4.82 -10.90 -10.24
N GLN A 11 5.14 -10.84 -11.52
CA GLN A 11 5.79 -9.67 -12.07
C GLN A 11 4.89 -8.46 -12.04
N LYS A 12 3.60 -8.68 -12.08
CA LYS A 12 2.66 -7.59 -12.02
C LYS A 12 2.72 -6.88 -10.68
N ILE A 13 2.77 -7.65 -9.61
CA ILE A 13 2.88 -7.09 -8.26
C ILE A 13 4.21 -6.37 -8.10
N MET A 14 5.27 -6.95 -8.61
CA MET A 14 6.58 -6.31 -8.51
C MET A 14 6.59 -4.99 -9.27
N GLY A 15 5.90 -4.96 -10.40
CA GLY A 15 5.78 -3.74 -11.16
C GLY A 15 5.02 -2.67 -10.40
N TYR A 16 3.97 -3.07 -9.72
CA TYR A 16 3.19 -2.14 -8.91
C TYR A 16 4.06 -1.56 -7.80
N ILE A 17 4.81 -2.40 -7.13
CA ILE A 17 5.67 -1.94 -6.04
C ILE A 17 6.72 -0.98 -6.56
N ASN A 18 7.36 -1.32 -7.66
CA ASN A 18 8.39 -0.47 -8.21
C ASN A 18 7.83 0.90 -8.61
N LEU A 19 6.70 0.91 -9.25
CA LEU A 19 6.09 2.16 -9.66
C LEU A 19 5.66 2.98 -8.45
N PHE A 20 5.05 2.31 -7.47
CA PHE A 20 4.60 3.00 -6.28
C PHE A 20 5.78 3.65 -5.54
N GLU A 21 6.86 2.89 -5.38
CA GLU A 21 8.03 3.42 -4.69
C GLU A 21 8.65 4.59 -5.44
N ARG A 22 8.61 4.52 -6.75
CA ARG A 22 9.15 5.61 -7.55
C ARG A 22 8.30 6.87 -7.41
N LEU A 23 7.00 6.70 -7.39
CA LEU A 23 6.10 7.84 -7.29
C LEU A 23 6.08 8.46 -5.90
N THR A 24 6.17 7.65 -4.87
CA THR A 24 6.01 8.12 -3.51
C THR A 24 7.31 8.26 -2.75
N ARG A 25 8.31 7.50 -3.17
CA ARG A 25 9.57 7.38 -2.46
C ARG A 25 9.40 6.73 -1.11
N ALA A 26 8.23 6.14 -0.88
CA ALA A 26 7.99 5.37 0.34
C ALA A 26 8.45 3.95 0.08
N LYS A 27 9.01 3.32 1.10
CA LYS A 27 9.48 1.96 0.98
C LYS A 27 8.36 0.98 1.28
N VAL A 28 8.14 0.08 0.35
CA VAL A 28 7.03 -0.86 0.43
C VAL A 28 7.52 -2.20 0.92
N LYS A 29 6.76 -2.77 1.85
CA LYS A 29 7.02 -4.10 2.33
C LYS A 29 6.36 -5.13 1.43
N ASP A 30 5.15 -4.84 1.00
CA ASP A 30 4.42 -5.79 0.18
C ASP A 30 3.25 -5.09 -0.49
N CYS A 31 2.65 -5.78 -1.44
CA CYS A 31 1.51 -5.25 -2.16
C CYS A 31 0.54 -6.38 -2.42
N LEU A 32 -0.73 -6.11 -2.18
CA LEU A 32 -1.78 -7.10 -2.38
C LEU A 32 -2.82 -6.56 -3.33
N GLU A 33 -3.34 -7.42 -4.16
CA GLU A 33 -4.43 -7.07 -5.04
C GLU A 33 -5.72 -7.56 -4.43
N GLU A 34 -6.69 -6.68 -4.31
CA GLU A 34 -7.94 -7.05 -3.68
C GLU A 34 -9.07 -6.49 -4.53
N GLY A 35 -9.62 -7.31 -5.40
CA GLY A 35 -10.64 -6.82 -6.32
C GLY A 35 -10.07 -5.75 -7.22
N THR A 36 -10.67 -4.58 -7.19
CA THR A 36 -10.18 -3.47 -7.98
C THR A 36 -9.26 -2.56 -7.17
N SER A 37 -8.90 -2.98 -5.97
CA SER A 37 -8.04 -2.18 -5.10
C SER A 37 -6.65 -2.78 -5.00
N LEU A 38 -5.69 -1.91 -4.73
CA LEU A 38 -4.34 -2.34 -4.42
C LEU A 38 -4.04 -1.90 -3.00
N VAL A 39 -3.52 -2.81 -2.22
CA VAL A 39 -3.15 -2.52 -0.86
C VAL A 39 -1.63 -2.54 -0.76
N PHE A 40 -1.06 -1.40 -0.43
CA PHE A 40 0.39 -1.30 -0.27
C PHE A 40 0.73 -1.27 1.20
N ILE A 41 1.51 -2.23 1.62
CA ILE A 41 1.97 -2.29 3.00
C ILE A 41 3.35 -1.66 3.02
N VAL A 42 3.45 -0.50 3.64
CA VAL A 42 4.70 0.25 3.64
C VAL A 42 5.44 0.05 4.94
N GLN A 43 6.73 0.32 4.90
CA GLN A 43 7.56 0.19 6.09
C GLN A 43 7.15 1.23 7.13
N PRO A 44 7.49 0.98 8.39
CA PRO A 44 7.14 1.95 9.45
C PRO A 44 7.70 3.33 9.13
N GLY A 45 6.86 4.32 9.33
CA GLY A 45 7.28 5.69 9.11
C GLY A 45 7.17 6.17 7.69
N GLU A 46 6.73 5.32 6.77
CA GLU A 46 6.69 5.70 5.36
C GLU A 46 5.33 6.17 4.89
N VAL A 47 4.32 6.07 5.74
CA VAL A 47 2.96 6.44 5.34
C VAL A 47 2.87 7.89 4.88
N GLY A 48 3.55 8.79 5.58
CA GLY A 48 3.52 10.19 5.22
C GLY A 48 4.01 10.45 3.81
N LYS A 49 5.07 9.73 3.42
CA LYS A 49 5.60 9.89 2.07
C LYS A 49 4.60 9.39 1.04
N ALA A 50 3.94 8.29 1.37
CA ALA A 50 2.98 7.71 0.44
C ALA A 50 1.79 8.61 0.21
N ILE A 51 1.32 9.25 1.26
CA ILE A 51 0.16 10.11 1.16
C ILE A 51 0.52 11.47 0.58
N GLY A 52 1.63 12.02 1.07
CA GLY A 52 2.07 13.31 0.61
C GLY A 52 1.30 14.44 1.28
N LYS A 53 1.75 15.65 1.03
CA LYS A 53 1.14 16.81 1.62
C LYS A 53 -0.27 16.97 1.11
N GLN A 54 -1.22 16.95 2.04
CA GLN A 54 -2.63 17.10 1.69
C GLN A 54 -3.09 16.06 0.68
N GLY A 55 -2.47 14.90 0.71
CA GLY A 55 -2.88 13.82 -0.18
C GLY A 55 -2.44 13.97 -1.61
N SER A 56 -1.51 14.88 -1.87
CA SER A 56 -1.09 15.13 -3.24
C SER A 56 -0.44 13.91 -3.90
N THR A 57 0.37 13.19 -3.15
CA THR A 57 1.07 12.06 -3.71
C THR A 57 0.13 10.89 -3.96
N ILE A 58 -0.74 10.61 -2.99
CA ILE A 58 -1.65 9.48 -3.15
C ILE A 58 -2.62 9.72 -4.29
N LYS A 59 -2.96 10.97 -4.56
CA LYS A 59 -3.82 11.28 -5.68
C LYS A 59 -3.14 10.93 -7.00
N LYS A 60 -1.85 11.24 -7.11
CA LYS A 60 -1.09 10.89 -8.30
C LYS A 60 -1.03 9.39 -8.48
N VAL A 61 -0.84 8.68 -7.38
CA VAL A 61 -0.75 7.23 -7.41
C VAL A 61 -2.07 6.64 -7.93
N LYS A 62 -3.17 7.13 -7.41
CA LYS A 62 -4.48 6.64 -7.82
C LYS A 62 -4.72 6.85 -9.30
N LEU A 63 -4.34 8.01 -9.78
CA LEU A 63 -4.52 8.32 -11.19
C LEU A 63 -3.65 7.42 -12.07
N LYS A 64 -2.42 7.21 -11.62
CA LYS A 64 -1.49 6.43 -12.41
C LYS A 64 -1.91 4.97 -12.49
N PHE A 65 -2.32 4.43 -11.36
CA PHE A 65 -2.73 3.03 -11.31
C PHE A 65 -4.14 2.80 -11.81
N ARG A 66 -4.97 3.82 -11.73
CA ARG A 66 -6.38 3.71 -12.09
C ARG A 66 -7.10 2.67 -11.26
N LYS A 67 -6.70 2.59 -10.01
CA LYS A 67 -7.29 1.66 -9.06
C LYS A 67 -7.40 2.34 -7.72
N ASP A 68 -8.24 1.79 -6.88
CA ASP A 68 -8.29 2.23 -5.51
C ASP A 68 -7.00 1.82 -4.85
N ILE A 69 -6.43 2.73 -4.09
CA ILE A 69 -5.16 2.47 -3.41
C ILE A 69 -5.38 2.57 -1.92
N LYS A 70 -4.96 1.55 -1.20
CA LYS A 70 -5.01 1.55 0.24
C LYS A 70 -3.59 1.41 0.76
N ILE A 71 -3.27 2.16 1.77
CA ILE A 71 -1.91 2.16 2.33
C ILE A 71 -1.98 1.77 3.77
N ILE A 72 -1.19 0.78 4.14
CA ILE A 72 -1.16 0.24 5.49
C ILE A 72 0.28 0.23 5.96
N GLU A 73 0.49 0.66 7.19
CA GLU A 73 1.82 0.65 7.75
C GLU A 73 2.12 -0.71 8.37
N PHE A 74 3.26 -1.28 7.99
CA PHE A 74 3.68 -2.55 8.55
C PHE A 74 4.07 -2.36 10.00
N ASN A 75 3.72 -3.32 10.83
CA ASN A 75 4.11 -3.28 12.23
C ASN A 75 4.59 -4.67 12.62
N PRO A 76 5.77 -4.77 13.21
CA PRO A 76 6.31 -6.09 13.57
C PRO A 76 5.47 -6.78 14.65
N SER A 77 4.70 -6.03 15.40
CA SER A 77 3.82 -6.62 16.38
C SER A 77 2.56 -7.10 15.68
N PRO A 78 2.25 -8.39 15.72
CA PRO A 78 1.08 -8.90 15.02
C PRO A 78 -0.21 -8.20 15.40
N GLU A 79 -0.35 -7.93 16.68
CA GLU A 79 -1.53 -7.26 17.15
C GLU A 79 -1.72 -5.89 16.54
N LYS A 80 -0.67 -5.11 16.57
CA LYS A 80 -0.73 -3.77 16.05
C LYS A 80 -0.88 -3.77 14.53
N PHE A 81 -0.31 -4.77 13.88
CA PHE A 81 -0.46 -4.85 12.46
C PHE A 81 -1.92 -5.08 12.08
N LEU A 82 -2.59 -5.93 12.83
CA LEU A 82 -3.99 -6.19 12.58
C LEU A 82 -4.84 -4.95 12.78
N LEU A 83 -4.50 -4.17 13.79
CA LEU A 83 -5.21 -2.93 14.03
C LEU A 83 -5.00 -1.97 12.89
N ASN A 84 -3.79 -1.94 12.35
CA ASN A 84 -3.51 -1.08 11.22
C ASN A 84 -4.31 -1.48 9.99
N LEU A 85 -4.56 -2.75 9.84
CA LEU A 85 -5.37 -3.20 8.72
C LEU A 85 -6.80 -2.72 8.85
N ILE A 86 -7.28 -2.68 10.08
CA ILE A 86 -8.64 -2.28 10.32
C ILE A 86 -8.81 -0.77 10.29
N TYR A 87 -7.98 -0.10 11.06
CA TYR A 87 -8.09 1.34 11.18
C TYR A 87 -7.79 2.15 9.94
N PRO A 88 -6.80 1.81 9.18
CA PRO A 88 -6.52 2.58 7.98
C PRO A 88 -7.69 2.59 7.00
N LEU A 89 -8.43 1.51 6.97
CA LEU A 89 -9.59 1.48 6.10
C LEU A 89 -10.61 2.47 6.57
N GLN A 90 -10.75 2.61 7.87
CA GLN A 90 -11.65 3.58 8.42
C GLN A 90 -11.13 4.97 8.26
N SER A 91 -9.84 5.11 8.43
CA SER A 91 -9.23 6.42 8.31
C SER A 91 -9.43 7.01 6.95
N GLU A 92 -9.37 6.17 5.96
CA GLU A 92 -9.61 6.64 4.64
C GLU A 92 -10.95 7.27 4.51
N VAL A 93 -11.88 6.71 5.21
CA VAL A 93 -13.20 7.24 5.20
C VAL A 93 -13.25 8.57 5.90
N GLU A 94 -12.55 8.66 6.99
CA GLU A 94 -12.54 9.87 7.74
C GLU A 94 -11.81 10.98 7.09
N VAL A 95 -10.73 10.64 6.54
CA VAL A 95 -9.85 11.62 6.03
C VAL A 95 -10.40 12.30 4.85
N ARG A 96 -11.26 11.67 4.26
CA ARG A 96 -11.69 12.26 3.17
C ARG A 96 -12.53 13.18 3.29
#